data_b5d8a68336f618dfc4465b536afa426f
#
_entry.id   b5d8a68336f618dfc4465b536afa426f
#
_cell.length_a   1.000
_cell.length_b   1.000
_cell.length_c   1.000
_cell.angle_alpha   90.00
_cell.angle_beta   90.00
_cell.angle_gamma   90.00
#
_symmetry.space_group_name_H-M   'P 1'
#
loop_
_entity.id
_entity.type
_entity.pdbx_description
1 polymer ?
#
loop_
_entity_poly.entity_id
_entity_poly.type
_entity_poly.pdbx_seq_one_letter_code
_entity_poly.pdbx_strand_id
1 'polypeptide(L)'
;MSELELHRPYTPRNDRWMNLEDRILFVDAEAIVIDKPEGLPVDTPRAGGESIEARIGELKLGFKRPPVPMHRLDRDTSGCLLLARNPRARAHFQQAFEQGGVSKTYLAVLDGAVTGEEGLIDLPVAKVSSAKGGWRMVVDRGGKAASTRWRKIAEADGQSLVEFTPLSGRTHQLRVHAARGLGAAIVGDPVYSRPDDADLGGMTLPESGMLLHSWRIVVPRDSKPPIDVTAPVPDRFGRWLDFL
;
A
#
# COMPACT_ATOMS: atom_id res chain seq x y z
N MET A 1 9.38 -25.33 22.53
CA MET A 1 8.04 -24.72 22.36
C MET A 1 7.88 -24.50 20.89
N SER A 2 7.03 -25.29 20.25
CA SER A 2 6.81 -25.34 18.82
C SER A 2 6.24 -24.02 18.31
N GLU A 3 6.82 -23.51 17.21
CA GLU A 3 6.29 -22.40 16.41
C GLU A 3 4.92 -22.81 15.88
N LEU A 4 3.86 -22.27 16.47
CA LEU A 4 2.52 -22.33 15.92
C LEU A 4 2.41 -21.22 14.86
N GLU A 5 2.62 -21.59 13.60
CA GLU A 5 2.13 -20.82 12.47
C GLU A 5 0.60 -20.78 12.54
N LEU A 6 0.07 -19.72 13.11
CA LEU A 6 -1.36 -19.47 13.10
C LEU A 6 -1.79 -18.91 11.73
N HIS A 7 -1.93 -19.81 10.76
CA HIS A 7 -2.75 -19.52 9.57
C HIS A 7 -4.21 -19.55 9.99
N ARG A 8 -4.78 -18.39 10.33
CA ARG A 8 -6.22 -18.25 10.50
C ARG A 8 -6.83 -17.84 9.16
N PRO A 9 -7.85 -18.54 8.65
CA PRO A 9 -8.59 -18.08 7.48
C PRO A 9 -9.28 -16.75 7.83
N TYR A 10 -8.95 -15.71 7.08
CA TYR A 10 -9.58 -14.41 7.19
C TYR A 10 -10.98 -14.45 6.59
N THR A 11 -11.99 -14.08 7.36
CA THR A 11 -13.36 -13.86 6.88
C THR A 11 -13.65 -12.37 6.95
N PRO A 12 -13.79 -11.65 5.83
CA PRO A 12 -14.12 -10.23 5.86
C PRO A 12 -15.53 -10.03 6.42
N ARG A 13 -15.64 -9.33 7.54
CA ARG A 13 -16.90 -8.80 8.05
C ARG A 13 -16.98 -7.30 7.71
N ASN A 14 -18.17 -6.86 7.37
CA ASN A 14 -18.53 -5.50 6.96
C ASN A 14 -18.39 -4.40 8.04
N ASP A 15 -17.53 -4.61 9.05
CA ASP A 15 -17.33 -3.64 10.11
C ASP A 15 -16.09 -2.79 9.83
N ARG A 16 -16.32 -1.54 9.49
CA ARG A 16 -15.32 -0.52 9.15
C ARG A 16 -14.24 -0.31 10.23
N TRP A 17 -14.37 -0.97 11.39
CA TRP A 17 -13.56 -0.77 12.59
C TRP A 17 -13.21 -2.08 13.32
N MET A 18 -12.91 -3.13 12.56
CA MET A 18 -12.39 -4.37 13.14
C MET A 18 -11.14 -4.12 13.97
N ASN A 19 -10.97 -4.89 15.07
CA ASN A 19 -9.74 -4.90 15.84
C ASN A 19 -8.54 -5.20 14.92
N LEU A 20 -7.43 -4.47 15.09
CA LEU A 20 -6.22 -4.70 14.28
C LEU A 20 -5.64 -6.10 14.51
N GLU A 21 -5.88 -6.73 15.66
CA GLU A 21 -5.48 -8.11 15.90
C GLU A 21 -6.12 -9.10 14.93
N ASP A 22 -7.37 -8.87 14.52
CA ASP A 22 -8.07 -9.73 13.57
C ASP A 22 -7.54 -9.61 12.12
N ARG A 23 -6.67 -8.63 11.88
CA ARG A 23 -6.05 -8.36 10.59
C ARG A 23 -4.60 -8.83 10.50
N ILE A 24 -4.12 -9.57 11.49
CA ILE A 24 -2.76 -10.10 11.48
C ILE A 24 -2.65 -11.22 10.44
N LEU A 25 -1.74 -11.03 9.48
CA LEU A 25 -1.39 -12.01 8.46
C LEU A 25 -0.16 -12.83 8.86
N PHE A 26 0.76 -12.22 9.62
CA PHE A 26 1.98 -12.84 10.11
C PHE A 26 2.37 -12.23 11.45
N VAL A 27 2.86 -13.06 12.37
CA VAL A 27 3.41 -12.61 13.65
C VAL A 27 4.52 -13.55 14.12
N ASP A 28 5.64 -12.94 14.52
CA ASP A 28 6.70 -13.63 15.27
C ASP A 28 7.31 -12.69 16.34
N ALA A 29 8.48 -13.06 16.91
CA ALA A 29 9.16 -12.24 17.91
C ALA A 29 9.71 -10.90 17.36
N GLU A 30 9.87 -10.77 16.05
CA GLU A 30 10.51 -9.61 15.40
C GLU A 30 9.52 -8.73 14.63
N ALA A 31 8.49 -9.32 14.04
CA ALA A 31 7.60 -8.66 13.11
C ALA A 31 6.12 -8.98 13.33
N ILE A 32 5.29 -8.05 12.88
CA ILE A 32 3.88 -8.27 12.56
C ILE A 32 3.67 -7.75 11.14
N VAL A 33 2.93 -8.50 10.32
CA VAL A 33 2.35 -7.99 9.08
C VAL A 33 0.84 -8.01 9.23
N ILE A 34 0.20 -6.88 8.99
CA ILE A 34 -1.26 -6.77 9.01
C ILE A 34 -1.80 -6.50 7.61
N ASP A 35 -3.04 -6.92 7.36
CA ASP A 35 -3.85 -6.44 6.25
C ASP A 35 -4.46 -5.09 6.61
N LYS A 36 -3.77 -3.99 6.28
CA LYS A 36 -4.26 -2.64 6.58
C LYS A 36 -5.59 -2.40 5.84
N PRO A 37 -6.65 -2.00 6.52
CA PRO A 37 -7.88 -1.63 5.83
C PRO A 37 -7.70 -0.34 5.03
N GLU A 38 -8.50 -0.17 3.99
CA GLU A 38 -8.66 1.12 3.31
C GLU A 38 -9.32 2.14 4.24
N GLY A 39 -9.14 3.42 3.95
CA GLY A 39 -9.71 4.52 4.71
C GLY A 39 -9.00 4.83 6.04
N LEU A 40 -8.12 3.94 6.54
CA LEU A 40 -7.36 4.13 7.77
C LEU A 40 -5.92 4.56 7.43
N PRO A 41 -5.48 5.79 7.76
CA PRO A 41 -4.10 6.22 7.55
C PRO A 41 -3.13 5.46 8.48
N VAL A 42 -1.86 5.34 8.07
CA VAL A 42 -0.81 4.79 8.95
C VAL A 42 -0.46 5.80 10.04
N ASP A 43 -0.06 7.00 9.64
CA ASP A 43 0.32 8.09 10.54
C ASP A 43 -0.93 8.85 11.01
N THR A 44 -0.92 9.29 12.25
CA THR A 44 -2.02 10.11 12.79
C THR A 44 -2.06 11.48 12.11
N PRO A 45 -3.21 11.85 11.51
CA PRO A 45 -3.37 13.17 10.90
C PRO A 45 -3.13 14.31 11.90
N ARG A 46 -2.62 15.47 11.43
CA ARG A 46 -2.40 16.64 12.31
C ARG A 46 -3.65 17.11 13.04
N ALA A 47 -4.81 16.93 12.44
CA ALA A 47 -6.11 17.25 13.05
C ALA A 47 -6.57 16.22 14.08
N GLY A 48 -5.76 15.18 14.33
CA GLY A 48 -6.17 14.03 15.13
C GLY A 48 -7.03 13.04 14.33
N GLY A 49 -7.49 11.99 15.01
CA GLY A 49 -8.39 11.00 14.44
C GLY A 49 -7.79 9.58 14.41
N GLU A 50 -8.55 8.65 13.86
CA GLU A 50 -8.19 7.24 13.76
C GLU A 50 -7.03 7.02 12.79
N SER A 51 -6.07 6.19 13.20
CA SER A 51 -4.93 5.76 12.42
C SER A 51 -4.37 4.44 12.94
N ILE A 52 -3.50 3.79 12.18
CA ILE A 52 -2.76 2.63 12.69
C ILE A 52 -1.95 3.04 13.93
N GLU A 53 -1.26 4.19 13.92
CA GLU A 53 -0.49 4.67 15.08
C GLU A 53 -1.34 4.92 16.31
N ALA A 54 -2.53 5.51 16.17
CA ALA A 54 -3.46 5.74 17.29
C ALA A 54 -3.94 4.43 17.91
N ARG A 55 -4.06 3.38 17.11
CA ARG A 55 -4.54 2.05 17.50
C ARG A 55 -3.42 1.03 17.72
N ILE A 56 -2.17 1.42 17.59
CA ILE A 56 -1.01 0.52 17.60
C ILE A 56 -0.91 -0.31 18.89
N GLY A 57 -1.51 0.17 19.97
CA GLY A 57 -1.60 -0.53 21.25
C GLY A 57 -2.31 -1.88 21.18
N GLU A 58 -3.23 -2.07 20.24
CA GLU A 58 -3.95 -3.33 19.99
C GLU A 58 -2.98 -4.44 19.52
N LEU A 59 -1.84 -4.08 18.92
CA LEU A 59 -0.85 -5.02 18.38
C LEU A 59 0.32 -5.31 19.33
N LYS A 60 0.21 -4.96 20.61
CA LYS A 60 1.26 -5.29 21.61
C LYS A 60 1.48 -6.79 21.80
N LEU A 61 0.41 -7.57 21.79
CA LEU A 61 0.46 -9.04 21.89
C LEU A 61 1.41 -9.54 23.01
N GLY A 62 1.31 -8.96 24.21
CA GLY A 62 2.14 -9.30 25.37
C GLY A 62 3.51 -8.63 25.44
N PHE A 63 3.94 -7.85 24.46
CA PHE A 63 5.17 -7.07 24.53
C PHE A 63 4.98 -5.80 25.37
N LYS A 64 6.06 -5.34 26.04
CA LYS A 64 6.03 -4.11 26.85
C LYS A 64 5.76 -2.85 26.01
N ARG A 65 6.31 -2.81 24.79
CA ARG A 65 6.17 -1.68 23.87
C ARG A 65 5.31 -2.08 22.66
N PRO A 66 4.51 -1.16 22.12
CA PRO A 66 3.80 -1.40 20.87
C PRO A 66 4.80 -1.57 19.72
N PRO A 67 4.42 -2.31 18.65
CA PRO A 67 5.23 -2.39 17.44
C PRO A 67 5.29 -1.04 16.72
N VAL A 68 6.20 -0.91 15.75
CA VAL A 68 6.41 0.34 14.99
C VAL A 68 6.26 0.06 13.50
N PRO A 69 5.45 0.81 12.74
CA PRO A 69 5.36 0.68 11.30
C PRO A 69 6.73 0.92 10.63
N MET A 70 7.10 0.05 9.71
CA MET A 70 8.38 0.11 8.98
C MET A 70 8.29 0.85 7.65
N HIS A 71 7.10 0.99 7.13
CA HIS A 71 6.76 1.77 5.95
C HIS A 71 5.35 2.32 6.08
N ARG A 72 4.91 3.05 5.09
CA ARG A 72 3.56 3.57 5.07
C ARG A 72 2.82 3.16 3.80
N LEU A 73 1.53 3.02 3.92
CA LEU A 73 0.57 2.96 2.84
C LEU A 73 -0.28 4.23 2.88
N ASP A 74 -0.77 4.66 1.73
CA ASP A 74 -1.74 5.75 1.68
C ASP A 74 -3.01 5.36 2.44
N ARG A 75 -3.79 6.34 2.90
CA ARG A 75 -5.04 6.12 3.64
C ARG A 75 -5.92 5.08 2.94
N ASP A 76 -6.11 5.25 1.63
CA ASP A 76 -7.06 4.50 0.83
C ASP A 76 -6.45 3.26 0.15
N THR A 77 -5.17 2.98 0.39
CA THR A 77 -4.48 1.75 -0.01
C THR A 77 -4.66 0.70 1.08
N SER A 78 -5.12 -0.50 0.73
CA SER A 78 -5.22 -1.65 1.65
C SER A 78 -4.03 -2.60 1.51
N GLY A 79 -3.93 -3.60 2.40
CA GLY A 79 -3.00 -4.73 2.26
C GLY A 79 -1.80 -4.69 3.19
N CYS A 80 -0.75 -5.41 2.84
CA CYS A 80 0.41 -5.70 3.68
C CYS A 80 1.07 -4.46 4.26
N LEU A 81 1.04 -4.31 5.59
CA LEU A 81 1.79 -3.32 6.35
C LEU A 81 2.69 -4.03 7.36
N LEU A 82 4.01 -3.85 7.22
CA LEU A 82 5.01 -4.42 8.12
C LEU A 82 5.21 -3.52 9.34
N LEU A 83 5.25 -4.14 10.53
CA LEU A 83 5.59 -3.50 11.80
C LEU A 83 6.72 -4.27 12.49
N ALA A 84 7.66 -3.56 13.11
CA ALA A 84 8.74 -4.13 13.91
C ALA A 84 8.33 -4.19 15.38
N ARG A 85 8.57 -5.32 16.04
CA ARG A 85 8.16 -5.57 17.44
C ARG A 85 9.22 -5.19 18.47
N ASN A 86 10.47 -5.00 18.05
CA ASN A 86 11.56 -4.67 18.95
C ASN A 86 12.61 -3.79 18.25
N PRO A 87 13.50 -3.09 19.00
CA PRO A 87 14.48 -2.17 18.43
C PRO A 87 15.47 -2.82 17.45
N ARG A 88 15.89 -4.08 17.70
CA ARG A 88 16.82 -4.81 16.82
C ARG A 88 16.17 -5.09 15.47
N ALA A 89 14.96 -5.63 15.47
CA ALA A 89 14.19 -5.88 14.26
C ALA A 89 13.93 -4.57 13.49
N ARG A 90 13.58 -3.48 14.22
CA ARG A 90 13.40 -2.15 13.61
C ARG A 90 14.64 -1.70 12.84
N ALA A 91 15.83 -1.77 13.46
CA ALA A 91 17.08 -1.37 12.80
C ALA A 91 17.37 -2.22 11.56
N HIS A 92 17.20 -3.56 11.67
CA HIS A 92 17.39 -4.49 10.57
C HIS A 92 16.43 -4.21 9.41
N PHE A 93 15.13 -4.07 9.67
CA PHE A 93 14.15 -3.79 8.62
C PHE A 93 14.36 -2.40 7.99
N GLN A 94 14.72 -1.40 8.78
CA GLN A 94 15.05 -0.07 8.25
C GLN A 94 16.21 -0.17 7.26
N GLN A 95 17.28 -0.87 7.59
CA GLN A 95 18.42 -1.11 6.71
C GLN A 95 17.99 -1.86 5.43
N ALA A 96 17.15 -2.90 5.56
CA ALA A 96 16.64 -3.64 4.41
C ALA A 96 15.81 -2.75 3.46
N PHE A 97 15.00 -1.82 3.98
CA PHE A 97 14.28 -0.84 3.16
C PHE A 97 15.23 0.15 2.49
N GLU A 98 16.23 0.68 3.20
CA GLU A 98 17.21 1.64 2.68
C GLU A 98 18.07 1.03 1.55
N GLN A 99 18.41 -0.24 1.67
CA GLN A 99 19.19 -0.99 0.67
C GLN A 99 18.34 -1.52 -0.50
N GLY A 100 17.02 -1.31 -0.48
CA GLY A 100 16.11 -1.83 -1.51
C GLY A 100 15.92 -3.35 -1.48
N GLY A 101 16.27 -4.00 -0.37
CA GLY A 101 16.14 -5.45 -0.19
C GLY A 101 14.70 -5.92 0.05
N VAL A 102 13.78 -5.02 0.40
CA VAL A 102 12.38 -5.35 0.62
C VAL A 102 11.61 -5.31 -0.70
N SER A 103 11.07 -6.45 -1.13
CA SER A 103 10.18 -6.52 -2.28
C SER A 103 8.73 -6.25 -1.88
N LYS A 104 8.03 -5.46 -2.67
CA LYS A 104 6.61 -5.12 -2.50
C LYS A 104 5.90 -5.28 -3.82
N THR A 105 4.81 -6.00 -3.82
CA THR A 105 3.95 -6.18 -4.99
C THR A 105 2.57 -5.61 -4.69
N TYR A 106 2.04 -4.84 -5.61
CA TYR A 106 0.73 -4.21 -5.50
C TYR A 106 -0.15 -4.64 -6.67
N LEU A 107 -1.44 -4.77 -6.42
CA LEU A 107 -2.46 -4.91 -7.45
C LEU A 107 -3.22 -3.59 -7.57
N ALA A 108 -3.48 -3.18 -8.80
CA ALA A 108 -4.30 -2.02 -9.10
C ALA A 108 -5.21 -2.28 -10.30
N VAL A 109 -6.44 -1.79 -10.24
CA VAL A 109 -7.29 -1.69 -11.42
C VAL A 109 -7.19 -0.29 -11.96
N LEU A 110 -6.85 -0.15 -13.23
CA LEU A 110 -6.70 1.11 -13.93
C LEU A 110 -7.92 1.41 -14.80
N ASP A 111 -8.35 2.65 -14.79
CA ASP A 111 -9.47 3.15 -15.60
C ASP A 111 -8.99 3.51 -17.00
N GLY A 112 -8.64 2.48 -17.76
CA GLY A 112 -8.10 2.57 -19.11
C GLY A 112 -7.45 1.26 -19.56
N ALA A 113 -7.43 1.04 -20.86
CA ALA A 113 -6.66 -0.02 -21.51
C ALA A 113 -5.18 0.37 -21.52
N VAL A 114 -4.32 -0.44 -20.89
CA VAL A 114 -2.88 -0.20 -20.84
C VAL A 114 -2.19 -0.82 -22.05
N THR A 115 -1.42 -0.01 -22.78
CA THR A 115 -0.64 -0.50 -23.92
C THR A 115 0.59 -1.28 -23.44
N GLY A 116 0.83 -2.44 -24.04
CA GLY A 116 1.93 -3.35 -23.67
C GLY A 116 1.53 -4.33 -22.56
N GLU A 117 2.40 -5.28 -22.28
CA GLU A 117 2.17 -6.34 -21.29
C GLU A 117 2.95 -6.09 -19.99
N GLU A 118 4.14 -5.50 -20.09
CA GLU A 118 5.01 -5.18 -18.95
C GLU A 118 5.97 -4.04 -19.29
N GLY A 119 6.59 -3.45 -18.27
CA GLY A 119 7.58 -2.41 -18.48
C GLY A 119 8.10 -1.77 -17.21
N LEU A 120 8.87 -0.71 -17.40
CA LEU A 120 9.42 0.14 -16.34
C LEU A 120 8.92 1.58 -16.52
N ILE A 121 8.34 2.13 -15.47
CA ILE A 121 8.04 3.56 -15.37
C ILE A 121 9.16 4.19 -14.57
N ASP A 122 9.94 5.07 -15.17
CA ASP A 122 11.04 5.81 -14.53
C ASP A 122 10.75 7.32 -14.64
N LEU A 123 9.90 7.80 -13.75
CA LEU A 123 9.40 9.17 -13.73
C LEU A 123 9.60 9.78 -12.34
N PRO A 124 10.53 10.77 -12.20
CA PRO A 124 10.74 11.44 -10.93
C PRO A 124 9.48 12.18 -10.48
N VAL A 125 9.27 12.24 -9.16
CA VAL A 125 8.08 12.86 -8.59
C VAL A 125 8.43 13.96 -7.59
N ALA A 126 7.68 15.06 -7.65
CA ALA A 126 7.78 16.19 -6.75
C ALA A 126 6.44 16.50 -6.08
N LYS A 127 6.48 17.10 -4.89
CA LYS A 127 5.31 17.59 -4.19
C LYS A 127 5.02 19.02 -4.62
N VAL A 128 3.81 19.29 -5.10
CA VAL A 128 3.30 20.63 -5.35
C VAL A 128 2.14 20.93 -4.43
N SER A 129 1.99 22.21 -4.07
CA SER A 129 0.90 22.69 -3.22
C SER A 129 0.33 23.96 -3.83
N SER A 130 -0.98 24.09 -3.83
CA SER A 130 -1.68 25.33 -4.25
C SER A 130 -2.66 25.77 -3.16
N ALA A 131 -2.96 27.08 -3.11
CA ALA A 131 -3.88 27.63 -2.12
C ALA A 131 -5.31 27.07 -2.24
N LYS A 132 -5.74 26.74 -3.46
CA LYS A 132 -7.09 26.22 -3.75
C LYS A 132 -7.13 24.69 -3.83
N GLY A 133 -6.08 24.04 -4.35
CA GLY A 133 -6.08 22.61 -4.66
C GLY A 133 -5.38 21.71 -3.64
N GLY A 134 -4.99 22.25 -2.46
CA GLY A 134 -4.23 21.44 -1.49
C GLY A 134 -2.86 21.03 -2.03
N TRP A 135 -2.42 19.79 -1.70
CA TRP A 135 -1.16 19.26 -2.19
C TRP A 135 -1.35 17.96 -2.97
N ARG A 136 -0.47 17.73 -3.94
CA ARG A 136 -0.37 16.47 -4.68
C ARG A 136 1.06 16.21 -5.12
N MET A 137 1.33 15.01 -5.59
CA MET A 137 2.57 14.66 -6.28
C MET A 137 2.38 14.84 -7.79
N VAL A 138 3.40 15.31 -8.47
CA VAL A 138 3.43 15.45 -9.93
C VAL A 138 4.71 14.84 -10.49
N VAL A 139 4.71 14.49 -11.78
CA VAL A 139 5.95 14.15 -12.48
C VAL A 139 6.73 15.44 -12.70
N ASP A 140 7.98 15.46 -12.24
CA ASP A 140 8.87 16.62 -12.37
C ASP A 140 10.31 16.15 -12.51
N ARG A 141 11.04 16.63 -13.51
CA ARG A 141 12.44 16.26 -13.76
C ARG A 141 13.39 16.65 -12.62
N GLY A 142 13.06 17.69 -11.85
CA GLY A 142 13.78 18.11 -10.63
C GLY A 142 13.31 17.38 -9.38
N GLY A 143 12.35 16.48 -9.49
CA GLY A 143 11.78 15.72 -8.39
C GLY A 143 12.69 14.60 -7.89
N LYS A 144 12.21 13.86 -6.91
CA LYS A 144 12.90 12.68 -6.38
C LYS A 144 12.77 11.51 -7.36
N ALA A 145 13.88 10.84 -7.67
CA ALA A 145 13.89 9.65 -8.52
C ALA A 145 12.88 8.62 -8.01
N ALA A 146 12.09 8.07 -8.92
CA ALA A 146 11.05 7.09 -8.64
C ALA A 146 10.92 6.14 -9.84
N SER A 147 11.00 4.83 -9.56
CA SER A 147 10.91 3.80 -10.60
C SER A 147 9.97 2.69 -10.15
N THR A 148 9.14 2.21 -11.08
CA THR A 148 8.14 1.16 -10.84
C THR A 148 8.13 0.19 -12.01
N ARG A 149 8.37 -1.10 -11.75
CA ARG A 149 8.05 -2.16 -12.72
C ARG A 149 6.56 -2.43 -12.69
N TRP A 150 6.00 -2.76 -13.84
CA TRP A 150 4.60 -3.11 -13.96
C TRP A 150 4.40 -4.28 -14.92
N ARG A 151 3.33 -5.03 -14.72
CA ARG A 151 2.89 -6.12 -15.59
C ARG A 151 1.37 -6.13 -15.64
N LYS A 152 0.80 -6.16 -16.84
CA LYS A 152 -0.65 -6.32 -17.05
C LYS A 152 -1.03 -7.78 -16.79
N ILE A 153 -2.01 -7.99 -15.92
CA ILE A 153 -2.53 -9.32 -15.60
C ILE A 153 -3.72 -9.63 -16.51
N ALA A 154 -4.63 -8.68 -16.65
CA ALA A 154 -5.85 -8.83 -17.45
C ALA A 154 -6.35 -7.48 -17.96
N GLU A 155 -7.18 -7.52 -18.99
CA GLU A 155 -7.89 -6.37 -19.54
C GLU A 155 -9.34 -6.76 -19.83
N ALA A 156 -10.30 -5.96 -19.39
CA ALA A 156 -11.71 -6.17 -19.62
C ALA A 156 -12.49 -4.85 -19.54
N ASP A 157 -13.45 -4.63 -20.44
CA ASP A 157 -14.34 -3.47 -20.49
C ASP A 157 -13.62 -2.13 -20.43
N GLY A 158 -12.48 -2.01 -21.11
CA GLY A 158 -11.70 -0.78 -21.18
C GLY A 158 -10.90 -0.49 -19.90
N GLN A 159 -10.80 -1.42 -18.96
CA GLN A 159 -9.99 -1.32 -17.74
C GLN A 159 -8.91 -2.40 -17.74
N SER A 160 -7.83 -2.17 -16.98
CA SER A 160 -6.71 -3.11 -16.86
C SER A 160 -6.42 -3.45 -15.41
N LEU A 161 -6.25 -4.75 -15.09
CA LEU A 161 -5.66 -5.21 -13.84
C LEU A 161 -4.15 -5.25 -14.01
N VAL A 162 -3.42 -4.51 -13.17
CA VAL A 162 -1.97 -4.35 -13.26
C VAL A 162 -1.30 -4.70 -11.94
N GLU A 163 -0.23 -5.47 -12.03
CA GLU A 163 0.71 -5.69 -10.95
C GLU A 163 1.81 -4.63 -10.99
N PHE A 164 2.06 -3.97 -9.87
CA PHE A 164 3.15 -3.01 -9.71
C PHE A 164 4.19 -3.51 -8.71
N THR A 165 5.47 -3.37 -9.06
CA THR A 165 6.61 -3.59 -8.16
C THR A 165 7.41 -2.28 -8.07
N PRO A 166 7.15 -1.42 -7.06
CA PRO A 166 7.91 -0.18 -6.89
C PRO A 166 9.33 -0.47 -6.43
N LEU A 167 10.32 0.09 -7.14
CA LEU A 167 11.75 0.04 -6.81
C LEU A 167 12.16 1.17 -5.86
N SER A 168 11.27 2.10 -5.60
CA SER A 168 11.39 3.20 -4.65
C SER A 168 10.08 3.37 -3.89
N GLY A 169 10.06 4.21 -2.83
CA GLY A 169 8.87 4.39 -1.98
C GLY A 169 8.48 5.86 -1.83
N ARG A 170 8.19 6.56 -2.94
CA ARG A 170 7.76 7.98 -2.88
C ARG A 170 6.27 8.06 -2.61
N THR A 171 5.86 9.13 -1.94
CA THR A 171 4.45 9.42 -1.67
C THR A 171 3.65 9.37 -2.98
N HIS A 172 2.51 8.69 -2.98
CA HIS A 172 1.60 8.50 -4.11
C HIS A 172 2.28 7.97 -5.40
N GLN A 173 3.47 7.35 -5.30
CA GLN A 173 4.26 6.95 -6.48
C GLN A 173 3.46 6.14 -7.48
N LEU A 174 2.82 5.03 -7.04
CA LEU A 174 2.06 4.15 -7.94
C LEU A 174 0.88 4.87 -8.59
N ARG A 175 0.23 5.75 -7.84
CA ARG A 175 -0.92 6.53 -8.31
C ARG A 175 -0.52 7.50 -9.41
N VAL A 176 0.59 8.23 -9.22
CA VAL A 176 1.15 9.13 -10.25
C VAL A 176 1.67 8.34 -11.45
N HIS A 177 2.39 7.23 -11.21
CA HIS A 177 2.94 6.40 -12.28
C HIS A 177 1.84 5.75 -13.13
N ALA A 178 0.75 5.28 -12.53
CA ALA A 178 -0.41 4.78 -13.27
C ALA A 178 -1.00 5.89 -14.16
N ALA A 179 -1.34 7.04 -13.57
CA ALA A 179 -2.03 8.11 -14.28
C ALA A 179 -1.16 8.80 -15.34
N ARG A 180 0.14 8.99 -15.08
CA ARG A 180 1.05 9.79 -15.95
C ARG A 180 2.06 8.95 -16.74
N GLY A 181 2.36 7.74 -16.25
CA GLY A 181 3.26 6.79 -16.91
C GLY A 181 2.51 5.85 -17.86
N LEU A 182 1.34 5.34 -17.44
CA LEU A 182 0.51 4.43 -18.23
C LEU A 182 -0.69 5.13 -18.88
N GLY A 183 -0.94 6.41 -18.56
CA GLY A 183 -2.07 7.16 -19.12
C GLY A 183 -3.44 6.75 -18.55
N ALA A 184 -3.48 5.87 -17.54
CA ALA A 184 -4.70 5.36 -16.93
C ALA A 184 -4.63 5.47 -15.40
N ALA A 185 -5.52 6.25 -14.78
CA ALA A 185 -5.56 6.42 -13.35
C ALA A 185 -6.09 5.16 -12.65
N ILE A 186 -5.75 4.97 -11.38
CA ILE A 186 -6.32 3.89 -10.58
C ILE A 186 -7.82 4.16 -10.36
N VAL A 187 -8.65 3.15 -10.56
CA VAL A 187 -10.09 3.23 -10.32
C VAL A 187 -10.35 3.66 -8.88
N GLY A 188 -11.16 4.69 -8.70
CA GLY A 188 -11.47 5.26 -7.40
C GLY A 188 -10.41 6.21 -6.82
N ASP A 189 -9.35 6.54 -7.58
CA ASP A 189 -8.38 7.53 -7.13
C ASP A 189 -8.99 8.94 -7.14
N PRO A 190 -9.14 9.61 -5.98
CA PRO A 190 -9.79 10.90 -5.93
C PRO A 190 -8.92 12.06 -6.49
N VAL A 191 -7.62 11.86 -6.64
CA VAL A 191 -6.66 12.92 -6.99
C VAL A 191 -6.23 12.82 -8.44
N TYR A 192 -5.77 11.63 -8.88
CA TYR A 192 -5.07 11.46 -10.16
C TYR A 192 -5.97 11.02 -11.31
N SER A 193 -7.26 10.75 -11.06
CA SER A 193 -8.28 10.57 -12.10
C SER A 193 -8.67 11.86 -12.81
N ARG A 194 -8.11 13.01 -12.38
CA ARG A 194 -8.41 14.36 -12.91
C ARG A 194 -7.17 15.01 -13.49
N PRO A 195 -7.32 16.07 -14.31
CA PRO A 195 -6.22 16.91 -14.74
C PRO A 195 -5.41 17.48 -13.57
N ASP A 196 -4.14 17.82 -13.81
CA ASP A 196 -3.22 18.29 -12.77
C ASP A 196 -3.57 19.67 -12.19
N ASP A 197 -4.37 20.46 -12.89
CA ASP A 197 -4.87 21.77 -12.47
C ASP A 197 -6.26 21.72 -11.81
N ALA A 198 -6.87 20.53 -11.69
CA ALA A 198 -8.18 20.39 -11.07
C ALA A 198 -8.17 20.80 -9.59
N ASP A 199 -9.24 21.48 -9.17
CA ASP A 199 -9.48 21.74 -7.75
C ASP A 199 -9.74 20.42 -7.00
N LEU A 200 -9.00 20.19 -5.94
CA LEU A 200 -9.10 18.98 -5.10
C LEU A 200 -10.03 19.19 -3.88
N GLY A 201 -10.64 20.37 -3.75
CA GLY A 201 -11.56 20.67 -2.65
C GLY A 201 -12.83 19.81 -2.69
N GLY A 202 -13.27 19.34 -1.52
CA GLY A 202 -14.54 18.61 -1.37
C GLY A 202 -14.58 17.22 -1.97
N MET A 203 -13.42 16.60 -2.25
CA MET A 203 -13.35 15.26 -2.84
C MET A 203 -13.71 14.16 -1.84
N THR A 204 -14.69 13.37 -2.20
CA THR A 204 -15.04 12.11 -1.53
C THR A 204 -14.54 10.93 -2.36
N LEU A 205 -14.16 9.85 -1.68
CA LEU A 205 -13.91 8.58 -2.35
C LEU A 205 -15.22 8.06 -2.95
N PRO A 206 -15.19 7.41 -4.13
CA PRO A 206 -16.30 6.61 -4.59
C PRO A 206 -16.66 5.56 -3.53
N GLU A 207 -17.91 5.12 -3.50
CA GLU A 207 -18.36 4.06 -2.58
C GLU A 207 -17.54 2.77 -2.72
N SER A 208 -17.06 2.48 -3.92
CA SER A 208 -16.18 1.34 -4.20
C SER A 208 -14.77 1.46 -3.61
N GLY A 209 -14.38 2.65 -3.11
CA GLY A 209 -13.01 2.92 -2.69
C GLY A 209 -11.99 2.97 -3.85
N MET A 210 -10.70 3.10 -3.50
CA MET A 210 -9.60 3.07 -4.47
C MET A 210 -9.11 1.63 -4.68
N LEU A 211 -9.07 1.16 -5.92
CA LEU A 211 -8.63 -0.19 -6.26
C LEU A 211 -7.10 -0.29 -6.34
N LEU A 212 -6.43 -0.02 -5.21
CA LEU A 212 -5.00 -0.21 -5.00
C LEU A 212 -4.77 -1.02 -3.73
N HIS A 213 -4.05 -2.12 -3.85
CA HIS A 213 -3.85 -3.09 -2.78
C HIS A 213 -2.38 -3.51 -2.68
N SER A 214 -1.76 -3.36 -1.51
CA SER A 214 -0.42 -3.88 -1.19
C SER A 214 -0.53 -5.39 -1.01
N TRP A 215 -0.43 -6.12 -2.12
CA TRP A 215 -0.77 -7.53 -2.20
C TRP A 215 0.23 -8.43 -1.50
N ARG A 216 1.55 -8.23 -1.73
CA ARG A 216 2.60 -9.08 -1.16
C ARG A 216 3.77 -8.24 -0.67
N ILE A 217 4.35 -8.66 0.43
CA ILE A 217 5.62 -8.11 0.94
C ILE A 217 6.60 -9.24 1.22
N VAL A 218 7.86 -9.09 0.75
CA VAL A 218 8.96 -10.01 1.07
C VAL A 218 10.08 -9.23 1.73
N VAL A 219 10.45 -9.63 2.96
CA VAL A 219 11.44 -8.95 3.79
C VAL A 219 12.58 -9.92 4.11
N PRO A 220 13.81 -9.66 3.67
CA PRO A 220 14.96 -10.52 3.98
C PRO A 220 15.27 -10.48 5.49
N ARG A 221 15.84 -11.57 5.99
CA ARG A 221 16.34 -11.71 7.38
C ARG A 221 17.66 -12.46 7.38
N ASP A 222 18.61 -12.04 8.23
CA ASP A 222 19.98 -12.58 8.22
C ASP A 222 20.07 -14.07 8.57
N SER A 223 19.33 -14.52 9.59
CA SER A 223 19.45 -15.85 10.17
C SER A 223 18.14 -16.65 10.21
N LYS A 224 17.11 -16.14 9.55
CA LYS A 224 15.77 -16.75 9.48
C LYS A 224 15.27 -16.76 8.04
N PRO A 225 14.31 -17.61 7.69
CA PRO A 225 13.60 -17.47 6.42
C PRO A 225 13.05 -16.06 6.24
N PRO A 226 12.99 -15.53 5.02
CA PRO A 226 12.39 -14.22 4.76
C PRO A 226 10.94 -14.21 5.25
N ILE A 227 10.46 -13.05 5.69
CA ILE A 227 9.04 -12.82 5.86
C ILE A 227 8.46 -12.70 4.46
N ASP A 228 7.57 -13.59 4.08
CA ASP A 228 6.91 -13.62 2.77
C ASP A 228 5.41 -13.74 3.01
N VAL A 229 4.70 -12.64 2.83
CA VAL A 229 3.29 -12.54 3.20
C VAL A 229 2.48 -11.95 2.05
N THR A 230 1.36 -12.62 1.74
CA THR A 230 0.37 -12.18 0.76
C THR A 230 -0.92 -11.84 1.49
N ALA A 231 -1.45 -10.64 1.28
CA ALA A 231 -2.74 -10.23 1.81
C ALA A 231 -3.88 -10.71 0.88
N PRO A 232 -5.03 -11.11 1.44
CA PRO A 232 -6.20 -11.45 0.63
C PRO A 232 -6.67 -10.22 -0.14
N VAL A 233 -6.95 -10.40 -1.44
CA VAL A 233 -7.45 -9.28 -2.27
C VAL A 233 -8.89 -8.98 -1.86
N PRO A 234 -9.22 -7.70 -1.59
CA PRO A 234 -10.55 -7.33 -1.11
C PRO A 234 -11.66 -7.58 -2.15
N ASP A 235 -12.85 -7.96 -1.68
CA ASP A 235 -14.04 -8.24 -2.51
C ASP A 235 -14.41 -7.09 -3.47
N ARG A 236 -14.04 -5.84 -3.13
CA ARG A 236 -14.28 -4.68 -3.99
C ARG A 236 -13.54 -4.73 -5.33
N PHE A 237 -12.53 -5.61 -5.47
CA PHE A 237 -11.93 -5.89 -6.77
C PHE A 237 -12.88 -6.63 -7.72
N GLY A 238 -13.97 -7.21 -7.18
CA GLY A 238 -15.07 -7.79 -7.96
C GLY A 238 -14.58 -8.83 -8.96
N ARG A 239 -14.95 -8.66 -10.22
CA ARG A 239 -14.58 -9.58 -11.33
C ARG A 239 -13.07 -9.79 -11.50
N TRP A 240 -12.25 -8.88 -11.00
CA TRP A 240 -10.80 -9.00 -11.14
C TRP A 240 -10.19 -10.11 -10.28
N LEU A 241 -10.94 -10.60 -9.28
CA LEU A 241 -10.54 -11.75 -8.45
C LEU A 241 -10.42 -13.04 -9.27
N ASP A 242 -11.15 -13.17 -10.38
CA ASP A 242 -11.14 -14.35 -11.25
C ASP A 242 -9.83 -14.49 -12.05
N PHE A 243 -8.98 -13.46 -12.06
CA PHE A 243 -7.70 -13.43 -12.77
C PHE A 243 -6.47 -13.62 -11.84
N LEU A 244 -6.69 -13.81 -10.53
CA LEU A 244 -5.65 -13.94 -9.50
C LEU A 244 -5.60 -15.38 -8.92
#